data_0a8148481a97a20bb4e64df02cbc3825
#
_entry.id   0a8148481a97a20bb4e64df02cbc3825
#
_cell.length_a   1.000
_cell.length_b   1.000
_cell.length_c   1.000
_cell.angle_alpha   90.00
_cell.angle_beta   90.00
_cell.angle_gamma   90.00
#
_symmetry.space_group_name_H-M   'P 1'
#
loop_
_entity.id
_entity.type
_entity.pdbx_description
1 polymer ?
#
loop_
_entity_poly.entity_id
_entity_poly.type
_entity_poly.pdbx_seq_one_letter_code
_entity_poly.pdbx_strand_id
1 'polypeptide(L)'
;MLGVALLQLLLACGGGSGGASTPAPIVQPPAAADGSYTDTASYSAQAAASLPTAVEGAAVTQQQIVLNGITIAYTATAGHLIAHDRVSGQAEASFFYVAYTADNANPATRPVTFFYNGGPGSASVWLHLGSFGPKRLATGVPATTAATPFPLVDNESSLLDSTDLVFVNAVGTGLSEAIVPFTNQSFWGVDKDAAVFRDFVIRYIAANSRQASPKFLFGESYGGPRTAVLAHLLESAGVALTGLVLQSPALDYNSNCAGTSQISCAGYLPSYAAVGFSFALVAPPPADLASFLLQMRDLTSTRYAPAITTVMQGSAPPADLPPLLAADTGIAASLWQVQFNLDPDIFRSNLLPNTLVGRYDGRMAAPLGSALAQEGDPSSTFITASFASAINSHLRNDLHYTTSSSYVVLSNAINSWDFSHDGKPLPDTIPDLGAALAQNTMLRVLAMSGYDDLATPFNQTERDLARLGANPRIKVRNYVGGHMTYLDDRSRPLQKADLVAFYDATLAARAARIAAIGDSR
;
A
#
# COMPACT_ATOMS: atom_id res chain seq x y z
N MET A 1 -72.23 -17.26 26.14
CA MET A 1 -72.82 -15.98 26.55
C MET A 1 -71.81 -14.89 26.21
N LEU A 2 -72.26 -13.96 25.42
CA LEU A 2 -71.87 -12.57 25.14
C LEU A 2 -70.40 -12.36 24.69
N GLY A 3 -70.12 -11.60 23.67
CA GLY A 3 -70.94 -10.88 22.70
C GLY A 3 -69.98 -10.16 21.75
N VAL A 4 -70.24 -10.30 20.47
CA VAL A 4 -69.51 -9.68 19.34
C VAL A 4 -69.95 -8.22 19.24
N ALA A 5 -69.02 -7.30 19.02
CA ALA A 5 -69.33 -5.97 18.51
C ALA A 5 -68.39 -5.64 17.34
N LEU A 6 -69.00 -5.70 16.17
CA LEU A 6 -68.48 -5.20 14.87
C LEU A 6 -68.60 -3.66 14.87
N LEU A 7 -67.55 -2.95 14.53
CA LEU A 7 -67.65 -1.54 14.14
C LEU A 7 -67.07 -1.35 12.75
N GLN A 8 -67.92 -1.13 11.79
CA GLN A 8 -67.57 -0.66 10.42
C GLN A 8 -67.23 0.83 10.49
N LEU A 9 -66.15 1.24 9.86
CA LEU A 9 -65.91 2.64 9.54
C LEU A 9 -65.66 2.79 8.02
N LEU A 10 -66.34 3.74 7.50
CA LEU A 10 -66.49 4.11 6.09
C LEU A 10 -65.20 4.64 5.47
N LEU A 11 -64.98 4.26 4.21
CA LEU A 11 -64.04 4.89 3.27
C LEU A 11 -64.46 6.35 2.99
N ALA A 12 -63.52 7.27 3.14
CA ALA A 12 -63.57 8.58 2.50
C ALA A 12 -62.35 8.70 1.58
N CYS A 13 -62.59 8.72 0.25
CA CYS A 13 -61.63 9.10 -0.75
C CYS A 13 -61.34 10.60 -0.67
N GLY A 14 -60.11 10.97 -0.28
CA GLY A 14 -59.59 12.33 -0.42
C GLY A 14 -58.34 12.29 -1.33
N GLY A 15 -58.48 12.82 -2.56
CA GLY A 15 -57.36 13.02 -3.47
C GLY A 15 -56.42 14.08 -2.92
N GLY A 16 -55.16 13.70 -2.66
CA GLY A 16 -54.07 14.59 -2.27
C GLY A 16 -52.98 14.55 -3.33
N SER A 17 -52.79 15.67 -4.00
CA SER A 17 -51.68 15.91 -4.96
C SER A 17 -50.33 15.60 -4.30
N GLY A 18 -49.60 14.65 -4.91
CA GLY A 18 -48.23 14.31 -4.51
C GLY A 18 -47.27 15.49 -4.77
N GLY A 19 -46.99 16.24 -3.74
CA GLY A 19 -45.83 17.13 -3.69
C GLY A 19 -44.57 16.28 -3.51
N ALA A 20 -43.67 16.30 -4.48
CA ALA A 20 -42.34 15.73 -4.34
C ALA A 20 -41.65 16.45 -3.17
N SER A 21 -41.43 15.73 -2.04
CA SER A 21 -40.63 16.21 -0.94
C SER A 21 -39.16 16.32 -1.39
N THR A 22 -38.68 17.56 -1.55
CA THR A 22 -37.26 17.84 -1.66
C THR A 22 -36.55 17.19 -0.45
N PRO A 23 -35.45 16.42 -0.68
CA PRO A 23 -34.68 15.89 0.45
C PRO A 23 -34.20 17.06 1.29
N ALA A 24 -34.34 16.94 2.62
CA ALA A 24 -33.80 17.93 3.55
C ALA A 24 -32.28 18.09 3.29
N PRO A 25 -31.76 19.32 3.31
CA PRO A 25 -30.33 19.55 3.16
C PRO A 25 -29.61 18.75 4.24
N ILE A 26 -28.62 17.93 3.82
CA ILE A 26 -27.74 17.22 4.73
C ILE A 26 -26.94 18.31 5.44
N VAL A 27 -27.25 18.54 6.71
CA VAL A 27 -26.47 19.43 7.57
C VAL A 27 -25.15 18.72 7.82
N GLN A 28 -24.09 19.19 7.18
CA GLN A 28 -22.74 18.74 7.41
C GLN A 28 -22.36 19.12 8.85
N PRO A 29 -21.76 18.22 9.65
CA PRO A 29 -21.22 18.60 10.95
C PRO A 29 -20.24 19.78 10.74
N PRO A 30 -20.23 20.78 11.64
CA PRO A 30 -19.25 21.86 11.56
C PRO A 30 -17.85 21.24 11.55
N ALA A 31 -16.94 21.83 10.74
CA ALA A 31 -15.54 21.46 10.75
C ALA A 31 -15.03 21.49 12.20
N ALA A 32 -14.29 20.46 12.61
CA ALA A 32 -13.73 20.42 13.95
C ALA A 32 -12.85 21.68 14.17
N ALA A 33 -12.97 22.30 15.32
CA ALA A 33 -12.18 23.49 15.64
C ALA A 33 -10.68 23.13 15.68
N ASP A 34 -9.82 24.01 15.17
CA ASP A 34 -8.37 23.90 15.34
C ASP A 34 -7.99 23.60 16.78
N GLY A 35 -7.22 22.56 17.00
CA GLY A 35 -6.80 22.15 18.33
C GLY A 35 -5.51 21.36 18.32
N SER A 36 -4.56 21.76 19.18
CA SER A 36 -3.39 20.94 19.48
C SER A 36 -3.74 19.78 20.39
N TYR A 37 -3.02 18.68 20.27
CA TYR A 37 -3.13 17.54 21.16
C TYR A 37 -1.75 17.15 21.70
N THR A 38 -1.64 17.05 23.02
CA THR A 38 -0.46 16.53 23.70
C THR A 38 -0.77 15.12 24.19
N ASP A 39 -0.18 14.14 23.53
CA ASP A 39 -0.31 12.75 23.92
C ASP A 39 0.67 12.42 25.04
N THR A 40 0.12 12.01 26.18
CA THR A 40 0.90 11.66 27.38
C THR A 40 1.21 10.17 27.48
N ALA A 41 0.65 9.35 26.56
CA ALA A 41 0.98 7.93 26.51
C ALA A 41 2.43 7.72 26.01
N SER A 42 3.03 6.64 26.48
CA SER A 42 4.36 6.24 26.05
C SER A 42 4.23 5.01 25.15
N TYR A 43 4.66 5.14 23.90
CA TYR A 43 4.55 4.10 22.88
C TYR A 43 5.85 3.38 22.66
N SER A 44 5.77 2.06 22.47
CA SER A 44 6.89 1.18 22.21
C SER A 44 6.60 0.20 21.06
N ALA A 45 7.60 -0.01 20.20
CA ALA A 45 7.54 -0.99 19.13
C ALA A 45 8.13 -2.36 19.52
N GLN A 46 8.41 -2.59 20.81
CA GLN A 46 8.94 -3.88 21.27
C GLN A 46 7.85 -4.97 21.20
N ALA A 47 8.25 -6.23 20.96
CA ALA A 47 7.33 -7.36 20.85
C ALA A 47 6.40 -7.52 22.05
N ALA A 48 6.94 -7.41 23.26
CA ALA A 48 6.20 -7.57 24.51
C ALA A 48 5.50 -6.28 24.99
N ALA A 49 5.60 -5.18 24.25
CA ALA A 49 4.99 -3.91 24.65
C ALA A 49 3.46 -3.97 24.57
N SER A 50 2.83 -3.26 25.51
CA SER A 50 1.39 -3.18 25.66
C SER A 50 1.00 -1.96 26.47
N LEU A 51 0.05 -1.18 26.01
CA LEU A 51 -0.53 -0.08 26.77
C LEU A 51 -1.42 -0.61 27.90
N PRO A 52 -1.27 -0.14 29.14
CA PRO A 52 -2.15 -0.53 30.24
C PRO A 52 -3.57 0.00 30.06
N THR A 53 -3.70 1.16 29.43
CA THR A 53 -4.94 1.81 29.02
C THR A 53 -4.69 2.60 27.74
N ALA A 54 -5.72 2.82 26.96
CA ALA A 54 -5.63 3.71 25.80
C ALA A 54 -6.80 4.69 25.79
N VAL A 55 -6.52 5.89 25.28
CA VAL A 55 -7.51 6.96 25.12
C VAL A 55 -7.48 7.42 23.67
N GLU A 56 -8.66 7.56 23.06
CA GLU A 56 -8.76 8.17 21.73
C GLU A 56 -8.62 9.69 21.88
N GLY A 57 -7.72 10.27 21.12
CA GLY A 57 -7.47 11.70 21.09
C GLY A 57 -6.73 12.09 19.84
N ALA A 58 -6.92 13.32 19.38
CA ALA A 58 -6.30 13.80 18.14
C ALA A 58 -6.09 15.31 18.16
N ALA A 59 -5.00 15.74 17.53
CA ALA A 59 -4.84 17.12 17.07
C ALA A 59 -5.63 17.30 15.77
N VAL A 60 -6.21 18.49 15.58
CA VAL A 60 -6.96 18.86 14.37
C VAL A 60 -6.44 20.21 13.89
N THR A 61 -6.07 20.32 12.62
CA THR A 61 -5.61 21.57 12.01
C THR A 61 -6.33 21.84 10.70
N GLN A 62 -6.64 23.12 10.45
CA GLN A 62 -7.20 23.58 9.17
C GLN A 62 -6.07 24.02 8.25
N GLN A 63 -6.03 23.48 7.06
CA GLN A 63 -4.96 23.68 6.09
C GLN A 63 -5.52 23.86 4.68
N GLN A 64 -4.66 24.21 3.73
CA GLN A 64 -5.03 24.29 2.31
C GLN A 64 -3.88 23.88 1.41
N ILE A 65 -4.21 23.39 0.22
CA ILE A 65 -3.26 23.05 -0.82
C ILE A 65 -3.80 23.51 -2.18
N VAL A 66 -2.90 23.89 -3.09
CA VAL A 66 -3.28 24.22 -4.47
C VAL A 66 -2.97 23.03 -5.37
N LEU A 67 -4.01 22.44 -5.97
CA LEU A 67 -3.88 21.33 -6.93
C LEU A 67 -4.52 21.74 -8.25
N ASN A 68 -3.78 21.64 -9.35
CA ASN A 68 -4.26 22.02 -10.69
C ASN A 68 -4.87 23.44 -10.74
N GLY A 69 -4.31 24.39 -9.98
CA GLY A 69 -4.79 25.76 -9.88
C GLY A 69 -6.03 25.97 -9.00
N ILE A 70 -6.53 24.92 -8.35
CA ILE A 70 -7.68 24.98 -7.44
C ILE A 70 -7.19 24.87 -6.00
N THR A 71 -7.58 25.82 -5.15
CA THR A 71 -7.33 25.75 -3.70
C THR A 71 -8.32 24.79 -3.05
N ILE A 72 -7.80 23.77 -2.39
CA ILE A 72 -8.56 22.80 -1.60
C ILE A 72 -8.26 23.07 -0.13
N ALA A 73 -9.27 23.56 0.61
CA ALA A 73 -9.23 23.59 2.06
C ALA A 73 -9.47 22.19 2.61
N TYR A 74 -8.74 21.83 3.65
CA TYR A 74 -8.86 20.51 4.26
C TYR A 74 -8.56 20.53 5.76
N THR A 75 -9.16 19.59 6.46
CA THR A 75 -8.89 19.28 7.85
C THR A 75 -7.86 18.17 7.93
N ALA A 76 -6.77 18.40 8.65
CA ALA A 76 -5.79 17.37 9.00
C ALA A 76 -6.01 16.91 10.45
N THR A 77 -6.10 15.61 10.67
CA THR A 77 -6.31 14.99 11.98
C THR A 77 -5.17 14.01 12.25
N ALA A 78 -4.42 14.20 13.33
CA ALA A 78 -3.36 13.29 13.78
C ALA A 78 -3.70 12.78 15.18
N GLY A 79 -3.85 11.46 15.37
CA GLY A 79 -4.26 10.93 16.65
C GLY A 79 -4.47 9.43 16.67
N HIS A 80 -5.21 8.95 17.65
CA HIS A 80 -5.44 7.53 17.91
C HIS A 80 -6.91 7.16 17.88
N LEU A 81 -7.19 5.97 17.31
CA LEU A 81 -8.43 5.23 17.46
C LEU A 81 -8.13 3.82 17.97
N ILE A 82 -9.04 3.31 18.80
CA ILE A 82 -8.92 1.98 19.40
C ILE A 82 -9.64 0.96 18.52
N ALA A 83 -8.91 -0.04 18.03
CA ALA A 83 -9.51 -1.21 17.43
C ALA A 83 -10.09 -2.10 18.52
N HIS A 84 -11.27 -2.65 18.26
CA HIS A 84 -11.98 -3.54 19.18
C HIS A 84 -12.34 -4.82 18.46
N ASP A 85 -12.05 -5.95 19.08
CA ASP A 85 -12.50 -7.26 18.60
C ASP A 85 -14.02 -7.27 18.41
N ARG A 86 -14.46 -7.70 17.25
CA ARG A 86 -15.88 -7.63 16.86
C ARG A 86 -16.80 -8.56 17.62
N VAL A 87 -16.26 -9.62 18.21
CA VAL A 87 -17.03 -10.66 18.91
C VAL A 87 -17.14 -10.32 20.39
N SER A 88 -16.00 -10.05 21.02
CA SER A 88 -15.94 -9.77 22.46
C SER A 88 -16.13 -8.30 22.81
N GLY A 89 -15.90 -7.38 21.86
CA GLY A 89 -15.85 -5.93 22.10
C GLY A 89 -14.60 -5.48 22.87
N GLN A 90 -13.63 -6.38 23.09
CA GLN A 90 -12.41 -6.06 23.82
C GLN A 90 -11.51 -5.12 23.02
N ALA A 91 -10.92 -4.13 23.68
CA ALA A 91 -9.91 -3.27 23.08
C ALA A 91 -8.65 -4.11 22.74
N GLU A 92 -8.17 -3.98 21.52
CA GLU A 92 -7.04 -4.75 20.99
C GLU A 92 -5.78 -3.91 20.88
N ALA A 93 -5.88 -2.77 20.19
CA ALA A 93 -4.75 -1.92 19.90
C ALA A 93 -5.16 -0.46 19.70
N SER A 94 -4.29 0.45 20.09
CA SER A 94 -4.35 1.88 19.80
C SER A 94 -3.63 2.15 18.49
N PHE A 95 -4.38 2.48 17.43
CA PHE A 95 -3.84 2.79 16.12
C PHE A 95 -3.58 4.28 15.96
N PHE A 96 -2.35 4.65 15.71
CA PHE A 96 -2.02 5.99 15.27
C PHE A 96 -2.32 6.16 13.79
N TYR A 97 -3.00 7.25 13.45
CA TYR A 97 -3.29 7.61 12.08
C TYR A 97 -3.13 9.11 11.84
N VAL A 98 -2.91 9.48 10.58
CA VAL A 98 -3.04 10.85 10.10
C VAL A 98 -4.04 10.85 8.95
N ALA A 99 -5.10 11.65 9.09
CA ALA A 99 -6.13 11.79 8.08
C ALA A 99 -6.15 13.22 7.51
N TYR A 100 -6.35 13.33 6.19
CA TYR A 100 -6.57 14.57 5.48
C TYR A 100 -7.92 14.51 4.78
N THR A 101 -8.85 15.35 5.20
CA THR A 101 -10.24 15.34 4.74
C THR A 101 -10.55 16.67 4.07
N ALA A 102 -10.92 16.67 2.80
CA ALA A 102 -11.29 17.89 2.10
C ALA A 102 -12.57 18.49 2.71
N ASP A 103 -12.50 19.78 3.03
CA ASP A 103 -13.62 20.50 3.61
C ASP A 103 -14.76 20.69 2.60
N ASN A 104 -15.98 20.84 3.11
CA ASN A 104 -17.19 21.06 2.31
C ASN A 104 -17.49 19.97 1.26
N ALA A 105 -16.87 18.78 1.37
CA ALA A 105 -17.15 17.64 0.53
C ALA A 105 -18.26 16.76 1.15
N ASN A 106 -19.13 16.19 0.29
CA ASN A 106 -20.17 15.26 0.75
C ASN A 106 -19.57 13.89 1.11
N PRO A 107 -19.56 13.47 2.37
CA PRO A 107 -18.99 12.18 2.78
C PRO A 107 -19.63 10.97 2.10
N ALA A 108 -20.90 11.04 1.67
CA ALA A 108 -21.59 9.92 1.03
C ALA A 108 -21.05 9.62 -0.38
N THR A 109 -20.53 10.62 -1.07
CA THR A 109 -20.02 10.48 -2.44
C THR A 109 -18.51 10.59 -2.53
N ARG A 110 -17.86 11.28 -1.56
CA ARG A 110 -16.42 11.44 -1.54
C ARG A 110 -15.73 10.16 -1.06
N PRO A 111 -14.75 9.64 -1.81
CA PRO A 111 -14.00 8.47 -1.39
C PRO A 111 -13.20 8.70 -0.12
N VAL A 112 -12.91 7.61 0.59
CA VAL A 112 -11.89 7.54 1.64
C VAL A 112 -10.92 6.41 1.31
N THR A 113 -9.62 6.69 1.37
CA THR A 113 -8.56 5.73 1.09
C THR A 113 -7.68 5.54 2.30
N PHE A 114 -7.51 4.28 2.70
CA PHE A 114 -6.61 3.87 3.79
C PHE A 114 -5.26 3.46 3.20
N PHE A 115 -4.21 4.21 3.57
CA PHE A 115 -2.84 3.99 3.13
C PHE A 115 -2.02 3.33 4.23
N TYR A 116 -1.27 2.30 3.89
CA TYR A 116 -0.36 1.62 4.81
C TYR A 116 0.81 0.96 4.10
N ASN A 117 2.00 1.13 4.69
CA ASN A 117 3.20 0.43 4.25
C ASN A 117 3.22 -1.02 4.79
N GLY A 118 4.18 -1.78 4.31
CA GLY A 118 4.38 -3.18 4.65
C GLY A 118 5.48 -3.43 5.66
N GLY A 119 6.59 -3.91 5.19
CA GLY A 119 7.70 -4.43 5.95
C GLY A 119 7.71 -5.97 5.92
N PRO A 120 7.03 -6.70 6.81
CA PRO A 120 6.22 -6.24 7.95
C PRO A 120 7.03 -5.49 9.01
N GLY A 121 6.34 -4.60 9.75
CA GLY A 121 6.98 -3.79 10.78
C GLY A 121 7.34 -2.36 10.34
N SER A 122 6.91 -1.92 9.16
CA SER A 122 7.09 -0.55 8.69
C SER A 122 5.90 0.34 9.04
N ALA A 123 6.18 1.53 9.57
CA ALA A 123 5.18 2.59 9.68
C ALA A 123 4.83 3.17 8.31
N SER A 124 3.69 3.83 8.19
CA SER A 124 3.18 4.35 6.91
C SER A 124 3.81 5.68 6.48
N VAL A 125 4.95 6.05 7.05
CA VAL A 125 5.66 7.29 6.78
C VAL A 125 6.11 7.43 5.32
N TRP A 126 6.47 6.31 4.67
CA TRP A 126 6.94 6.32 3.28
C TRP A 126 5.83 6.74 2.32
N LEU A 127 4.64 6.16 2.46
CA LEU A 127 3.46 6.58 1.74
C LEU A 127 3.00 7.98 2.17
N HIS A 128 3.05 8.29 3.47
CA HIS A 128 2.56 9.57 4.00
C HIS A 128 3.35 10.77 3.46
N LEU A 129 4.68 10.75 3.63
CA LEU A 129 5.56 11.86 3.26
C LEU A 129 6.31 11.64 1.95
N GLY A 130 6.10 10.53 1.26
CA GLY A 130 6.76 10.23 0.00
C GLY A 130 5.81 10.20 -1.19
N SER A 131 4.54 9.81 -1.00
CA SER A 131 3.64 9.51 -2.10
C SER A 131 2.63 10.64 -2.42
N PHE A 132 1.40 10.47 -1.99
CA PHE A 132 0.26 11.28 -2.44
C PHE A 132 -0.42 12.06 -1.31
N GLY A 133 0.22 12.20 -0.14
CA GLY A 133 -0.18 13.12 0.92
C GLY A 133 -0.11 14.59 0.48
N PRO A 134 -0.65 15.55 1.26
CA PRO A 134 -0.58 16.97 0.91
C PRO A 134 0.85 17.54 0.93
N LYS A 135 1.74 16.95 1.74
CA LYS A 135 3.17 17.28 1.81
C LYS A 135 4.00 16.07 1.38
N ARG A 136 5.18 16.32 0.81
CA ARG A 136 6.15 15.28 0.46
C ARG A 136 7.58 15.73 0.69
N LEU A 137 8.47 14.76 0.88
CA LEU A 137 9.90 14.99 0.87
C LEU A 137 10.42 15.06 -0.57
N ALA A 138 11.16 16.10 -0.89
CA ALA A 138 11.83 16.26 -2.20
C ALA A 138 13.18 15.54 -2.17
N THR A 139 13.15 14.22 -2.39
CA THR A 139 14.33 13.34 -2.23
C THR A 139 15.32 13.41 -3.38
N GLY A 140 14.86 13.74 -4.59
CA GLY A 140 15.68 13.74 -5.81
C GLY A 140 16.07 12.34 -6.32
N VAL A 141 15.46 11.27 -5.79
CA VAL A 141 15.70 9.87 -6.23
C VAL A 141 15.50 9.74 -7.75
N PRO A 142 16.39 9.01 -8.46
CA PRO A 142 17.44 8.11 -7.98
C PRO A 142 18.81 8.75 -7.69
N ALA A 143 18.96 10.06 -7.90
CA ALA A 143 20.24 10.72 -7.59
C ALA A 143 20.49 10.74 -6.08
N THR A 144 21.71 10.36 -5.67
CA THR A 144 22.13 10.36 -4.24
C THR A 144 22.87 11.64 -3.85
N THR A 145 22.76 12.70 -4.66
CA THR A 145 23.48 13.96 -4.48
C THR A 145 22.67 15.03 -3.74
N ALA A 146 21.38 14.80 -3.49
CA ALA A 146 20.55 15.75 -2.76
C ALA A 146 21.04 15.90 -1.32
N ALA A 147 21.08 17.16 -0.84
CA ALA A 147 21.46 17.45 0.53
C ALA A 147 20.40 16.90 1.52
N THR A 148 20.84 16.26 2.57
CA THR A 148 20.00 15.78 3.67
C THR A 148 20.07 16.73 4.87
N PRO A 149 18.97 16.90 5.65
CA PRO A 149 17.65 16.34 5.44
C PRO A 149 16.92 16.95 4.25
N PHE A 150 16.10 16.14 3.55
CA PHE A 150 15.32 16.61 2.41
C PHE A 150 14.25 17.62 2.84
N PRO A 151 13.99 18.67 2.02
CA PRO A 151 12.92 19.61 2.31
C PRO A 151 11.54 18.95 2.20
N LEU A 152 10.67 19.27 3.16
CA LEU A 152 9.25 18.96 3.11
C LEU A 152 8.54 20.06 2.31
N VAL A 153 7.91 19.70 1.22
CA VAL A 153 7.26 20.65 0.28
C VAL A 153 5.80 20.29 0.06
N ASP A 154 5.02 21.24 -0.48
CA ASP A 154 3.68 20.95 -0.97
C ASP A 154 3.75 19.94 -2.10
N ASN A 155 2.78 19.03 -2.13
CA ASN A 155 2.77 17.92 -3.08
C ASN A 155 1.74 18.18 -4.17
N GLU A 156 2.20 18.64 -5.32
CA GLU A 156 1.38 18.87 -6.51
C GLU A 156 0.72 17.58 -7.04
N SER A 157 1.24 16.42 -6.64
CA SER A 157 0.69 15.10 -6.97
C SER A 157 -0.21 14.53 -5.86
N SER A 158 -0.63 15.33 -4.88
CA SER A 158 -1.53 14.86 -3.83
C SER A 158 -2.85 14.33 -4.41
N LEU A 159 -3.36 13.22 -3.83
CA LEU A 159 -4.67 12.66 -4.18
C LEU A 159 -5.84 13.35 -3.44
N LEU A 160 -5.57 14.43 -2.71
CA LEU A 160 -6.62 15.14 -1.97
C LEU A 160 -7.67 15.80 -2.88
N ASP A 161 -7.41 15.94 -4.17
CA ASP A 161 -8.40 16.33 -5.16
C ASP A 161 -9.40 15.21 -5.52
N SER A 162 -9.08 13.95 -5.23
CA SER A 162 -9.85 12.77 -5.65
C SER A 162 -10.43 11.96 -4.48
N THR A 163 -9.78 11.94 -3.32
CA THR A 163 -10.16 11.13 -2.16
C THR A 163 -9.70 11.79 -0.87
N ASP A 164 -10.34 11.46 0.25
CA ASP A 164 -9.76 11.70 1.57
C ASP A 164 -8.71 10.64 1.87
N LEU A 165 -7.66 11.03 2.59
CA LEU A 165 -6.47 10.21 2.79
C LEU A 165 -6.34 9.84 4.27
N VAL A 166 -6.13 8.57 4.59
CA VAL A 166 -5.94 8.08 5.95
C VAL A 166 -4.68 7.22 5.98
N PHE A 167 -3.60 7.75 6.52
CA PHE A 167 -2.32 7.04 6.68
C PHE A 167 -2.31 6.34 8.04
N VAL A 168 -2.22 5.01 8.04
CA VAL A 168 -2.41 4.16 9.22
C VAL A 168 -1.13 3.40 9.55
N ASN A 169 -0.67 3.48 10.79
CA ASN A 169 0.49 2.70 11.25
C ASN A 169 0.04 1.34 11.79
N ALA A 170 0.71 0.28 11.38
CA ALA A 170 0.49 -1.06 11.92
C ALA A 170 0.87 -1.15 13.41
N VAL A 171 0.32 -2.11 14.14
CA VAL A 171 0.63 -2.33 15.55
C VAL A 171 2.12 -2.63 15.75
N GLY A 172 2.76 -1.91 16.68
CA GLY A 172 4.21 -1.96 16.91
C GLY A 172 5.02 -1.16 15.90
N THR A 173 4.41 -0.16 15.22
CA THR A 173 5.09 0.78 14.33
C THR A 173 4.58 2.20 14.54
N GLY A 174 5.36 3.18 14.14
CA GLY A 174 5.00 4.58 14.33
C GLY A 174 4.74 4.89 15.81
N LEU A 175 3.50 5.19 16.14
CA LEU A 175 2.99 5.39 17.51
C LEU A 175 1.82 4.43 17.81
N SER A 176 1.68 3.33 17.05
CA SER A 176 0.63 2.32 17.28
C SER A 176 1.13 1.22 18.20
N GLU A 177 0.33 0.82 19.20
CA GLU A 177 0.69 -0.19 20.18
C GLU A 177 -0.53 -1.01 20.63
N ALA A 178 -0.31 -2.28 20.96
CA ALA A 178 -1.30 -3.17 21.54
C ALA A 178 -1.80 -2.65 22.90
N ILE A 179 -2.98 -3.10 23.32
CA ILE A 179 -3.59 -2.81 24.63
C ILE A 179 -3.70 -4.12 25.41
N VAL A 180 -3.44 -4.09 26.73
CA VAL A 180 -3.58 -5.28 27.59
C VAL A 180 -4.97 -5.93 27.42
N PRO A 181 -5.05 -7.27 27.34
CA PRO A 181 -4.02 -8.26 27.64
C PRO A 181 -3.12 -8.63 26.46
N PHE A 182 -3.30 -7.99 25.30
CA PHE A 182 -2.49 -8.23 24.11
C PHE A 182 -1.14 -7.52 24.21
N THR A 183 -0.16 -8.02 23.45
CA THR A 183 1.12 -7.37 23.19
C THR A 183 1.24 -7.07 21.71
N ASN A 184 2.21 -6.25 21.29
CA ASN A 184 2.45 -5.99 19.87
C ASN A 184 2.62 -7.31 19.09
N GLN A 185 3.35 -8.27 19.64
CA GLN A 185 3.56 -9.58 19.02
C GLN A 185 2.26 -10.38 18.82
N SER A 186 1.21 -10.10 19.59
CA SER A 186 -0.09 -10.74 19.39
C SER A 186 -0.68 -10.48 18.00
N PHE A 187 -0.27 -9.37 17.36
CA PHE A 187 -0.73 -8.93 16.05
C PHE A 187 0.32 -9.10 14.95
N TRP A 188 1.51 -9.68 15.26
CA TRP A 188 2.56 -9.89 14.28
C TRP A 188 2.38 -11.22 13.54
N GLY A 189 1.53 -11.22 12.56
CA GLY A 189 1.24 -12.36 11.71
C GLY A 189 0.22 -12.00 10.65
N VAL A 190 0.22 -12.72 9.52
CA VAL A 190 -0.58 -12.38 8.34
C VAL A 190 -2.07 -12.20 8.68
N ASP A 191 -2.65 -13.19 9.34
CA ASP A 191 -4.08 -13.19 9.64
C ASP A 191 -4.45 -12.21 10.77
N LYS A 192 -3.62 -12.14 11.80
CA LYS A 192 -3.86 -11.30 12.99
C LYS A 192 -3.71 -9.82 12.66
N ASP A 193 -2.70 -9.47 11.85
CA ASP A 193 -2.48 -8.12 11.36
C ASP A 193 -3.65 -7.65 10.49
N ALA A 194 -4.09 -8.46 9.52
CA ALA A 194 -5.24 -8.12 8.69
C ALA A 194 -6.54 -8.02 9.50
N ALA A 195 -6.74 -8.85 10.52
CA ALA A 195 -7.92 -8.82 11.38
C ALA A 195 -8.00 -7.54 12.20
N VAL A 196 -6.91 -7.14 12.88
CA VAL A 196 -6.91 -5.92 13.68
C VAL A 196 -6.97 -4.65 12.81
N PHE A 197 -6.42 -4.69 11.57
CA PHE A 197 -6.64 -3.62 10.59
C PHE A 197 -8.11 -3.52 10.15
N ARG A 198 -8.80 -4.65 9.94
CA ARG A 198 -10.27 -4.65 9.69
C ARG A 198 -11.01 -3.92 10.80
N ASP A 199 -10.67 -4.19 12.05
CA ASP A 199 -11.35 -3.62 13.19
C ASP A 199 -11.06 -2.12 13.34
N PHE A 200 -9.83 -1.69 13.05
CA PHE A 200 -9.50 -0.27 12.91
C PHE A 200 -10.31 0.41 11.78
N VAL A 201 -10.36 -0.18 10.57
CA VAL A 201 -11.10 0.41 9.44
C VAL A 201 -12.58 0.56 9.77
N ILE A 202 -13.18 -0.44 10.40
CA ILE A 202 -14.58 -0.39 10.86
C ILE A 202 -14.77 0.71 11.91
N ARG A 203 -13.85 0.82 12.88
CA ARG A 203 -13.87 1.88 13.90
C ARG A 203 -13.75 3.27 13.28
N TYR A 204 -12.80 3.46 12.32
CA TYR A 204 -12.63 4.74 11.62
C TYR A 204 -13.88 5.14 10.84
N ILE A 205 -14.48 4.21 10.09
CA ILE A 205 -15.72 4.42 9.34
C ILE A 205 -16.85 4.87 10.25
N ALA A 206 -17.00 4.23 11.40
CA ALA A 206 -18.02 4.56 12.39
C ALA A 206 -17.78 5.92 13.03
N ALA A 207 -16.56 6.19 13.50
CA ALA A 207 -16.19 7.42 14.19
C ALA A 207 -16.33 8.66 13.30
N ASN A 208 -16.07 8.52 11.99
CA ASN A 208 -16.05 9.62 11.04
C ASN A 208 -17.27 9.63 10.09
N SER A 209 -18.33 8.87 10.39
CA SER A 209 -19.58 8.81 9.60
C SER A 209 -19.34 8.50 8.10
N ARG A 210 -18.40 7.56 7.81
CA ARG A 210 -17.99 7.21 6.45
C ARG A 210 -18.66 5.93 5.90
N GLN A 211 -19.80 5.51 6.49
CA GLN A 211 -20.51 4.28 6.08
C GLN A 211 -20.90 4.30 4.59
N ALA A 212 -21.40 5.44 4.11
CA ALA A 212 -21.83 5.61 2.72
C ALA A 212 -20.69 5.90 1.74
N SER A 213 -19.52 6.35 2.22
CA SER A 213 -18.37 6.70 1.37
C SER A 213 -17.92 5.52 0.51
N PRO A 214 -17.50 5.76 -0.74
CA PRO A 214 -16.68 4.80 -1.47
C PRO A 214 -15.36 4.57 -0.72
N LYS A 215 -14.97 3.31 -0.53
CA LYS A 215 -13.82 2.92 0.30
C LYS A 215 -12.74 2.28 -0.54
N PHE A 216 -11.51 2.77 -0.38
CA PHE A 216 -10.33 2.25 -1.05
C PHE A 216 -9.27 1.84 -0.03
N LEU A 217 -8.53 0.80 -0.37
CA LEU A 217 -7.32 0.38 0.35
C LEU A 217 -6.11 0.63 -0.55
N PHE A 218 -5.03 1.13 0.03
CA PHE A 218 -3.76 1.38 -0.65
C PHE A 218 -2.63 0.76 0.18
N GLY A 219 -2.18 -0.43 -0.22
CA GLY A 219 -1.12 -1.16 0.47
C GLY A 219 0.16 -1.24 -0.35
N GLU A 220 1.31 -1.04 0.31
CA GLU A 220 2.62 -1.15 -0.32
C GLU A 220 3.41 -2.32 0.24
N SER A 221 4.13 -3.04 -0.64
CA SER A 221 5.04 -4.12 -0.26
C SER A 221 4.29 -5.27 0.44
N TYR A 222 4.66 -5.66 1.68
CA TYR A 222 3.85 -6.53 2.54
C TYR A 222 2.42 -5.98 2.77
N GLY A 223 2.19 -4.69 2.57
CA GLY A 223 0.85 -4.12 2.53
C GLY A 223 -0.03 -4.70 1.40
N GLY A 224 0.55 -5.33 0.38
CA GLY A 224 -0.16 -6.11 -0.65
C GLY A 224 -0.87 -7.34 -0.08
N PRO A 225 -0.18 -8.29 0.56
CA PRO A 225 -0.79 -9.39 1.32
C PRO A 225 -1.83 -8.91 2.33
N ARG A 226 -1.47 -7.91 3.15
CA ARG A 226 -2.44 -7.29 4.07
C ARG A 226 -3.69 -6.83 3.34
N THR A 227 -3.56 -6.14 2.19
CA THR A 227 -4.70 -5.66 1.40
C THR A 227 -5.57 -6.80 0.89
N ALA A 228 -5.00 -7.88 0.41
CA ALA A 228 -5.76 -9.01 -0.11
C ALA A 228 -6.59 -9.69 0.99
N VAL A 229 -5.96 -10.04 2.12
CA VAL A 229 -6.64 -10.65 3.28
C VAL A 229 -7.63 -9.67 3.92
N LEU A 230 -7.24 -8.41 4.13
CA LEU A 230 -8.10 -7.36 4.70
C LEU A 230 -9.33 -7.10 3.83
N ALA A 231 -9.18 -7.10 2.51
CA ALA A 231 -10.31 -6.91 1.60
C ALA A 231 -11.32 -8.05 1.74
N HIS A 232 -10.86 -9.30 1.77
CA HIS A 232 -11.72 -10.46 2.01
C HIS A 232 -12.43 -10.38 3.36
N LEU A 233 -11.73 -9.98 4.42
CA LEU A 233 -12.31 -9.82 5.77
C LEU A 233 -13.33 -8.69 5.85
N LEU A 234 -13.09 -7.54 5.20
CA LEU A 234 -14.02 -6.41 5.18
C LEU A 234 -15.29 -6.73 4.40
N GLU A 235 -15.17 -7.34 3.22
CA GLU A 235 -16.32 -7.79 2.42
C GLU A 235 -17.15 -8.82 3.23
N SER A 236 -16.51 -9.79 3.86
CA SER A 236 -17.16 -10.77 4.73
C SER A 236 -17.83 -10.13 5.96
N ALA A 237 -17.34 -8.98 6.40
CA ALA A 237 -17.91 -8.19 7.48
C ALA A 237 -19.04 -7.26 7.03
N GLY A 238 -19.40 -7.24 5.74
CA GLY A 238 -20.42 -6.36 5.17
C GLY A 238 -19.94 -4.94 4.90
N VAL A 239 -18.64 -4.69 4.94
CA VAL A 239 -18.02 -3.40 4.56
C VAL A 239 -17.62 -3.46 3.10
N ALA A 240 -18.50 -3.01 2.21
CA ALA A 240 -18.25 -3.02 0.79
C ALA A 240 -17.11 -2.04 0.42
N LEU A 241 -16.07 -2.58 -0.22
CA LEU A 241 -14.97 -1.84 -0.81
C LEU A 241 -15.29 -1.40 -2.24
N THR A 242 -14.64 -0.35 -2.69
CA THR A 242 -14.82 0.20 -4.03
C THR A 242 -13.60 -0.11 -4.90
N GLY A 243 -12.39 -0.02 -4.35
CA GLY A 243 -11.18 -0.36 -5.07
C GLY A 243 -9.99 -0.68 -4.16
N LEU A 244 -9.02 -1.39 -4.72
CA LEU A 244 -7.75 -1.73 -4.09
C LEU A 244 -6.60 -1.18 -4.94
N VAL A 245 -5.62 -0.58 -4.30
CA VAL A 245 -4.35 -0.19 -4.91
C VAL A 245 -3.24 -1.01 -4.25
N LEU A 246 -2.48 -1.71 -5.08
CA LEU A 246 -1.37 -2.58 -4.67
C LEU A 246 -0.09 -1.98 -5.21
N GLN A 247 0.66 -1.27 -4.36
CA GLN A 247 1.93 -0.65 -4.72
C GLN A 247 3.07 -1.62 -4.43
N SER A 248 3.80 -2.02 -5.47
CA SER A 248 4.96 -2.93 -5.36
C SER A 248 4.69 -4.13 -4.43
N PRO A 249 3.60 -4.90 -4.62
CA PRO A 249 3.15 -5.89 -3.65
C PRO A 249 3.97 -7.18 -3.71
N ALA A 250 4.10 -7.88 -2.57
CA ALA A 250 4.59 -9.26 -2.49
C ALA A 250 3.41 -10.21 -2.21
N LEU A 251 2.57 -10.49 -3.23
CA LEU A 251 1.30 -11.20 -3.05
C LEU A 251 1.44 -12.69 -2.69
N ASP A 252 2.48 -13.34 -3.20
CA ASP A 252 2.81 -14.73 -2.90
C ASP A 252 4.28 -14.86 -2.47
N TYR A 253 4.52 -15.19 -1.22
CA TYR A 253 5.88 -15.39 -0.70
C TYR A 253 6.53 -16.68 -1.21
N ASN A 254 5.74 -17.62 -1.76
CA ASN A 254 6.26 -18.81 -2.40
C ASN A 254 6.80 -18.55 -3.82
N SER A 255 6.62 -17.34 -4.34
CA SER A 255 7.14 -16.89 -5.63
C SER A 255 8.23 -15.82 -5.51
N ASN A 256 8.53 -15.35 -4.30
CA ASN A 256 9.58 -14.37 -4.01
C ASN A 256 10.84 -15.08 -3.50
N CYS A 257 11.87 -15.15 -4.33
CA CYS A 257 13.07 -15.96 -4.07
C CYS A 257 14.12 -15.29 -3.17
N ALA A 258 13.91 -14.06 -2.72
CA ALA A 258 14.91 -13.34 -1.92
C ALA A 258 15.35 -14.16 -0.68
N GLY A 259 16.63 -14.49 -0.62
CA GLY A 259 17.23 -15.22 0.49
C GLY A 259 17.01 -16.73 0.50
N THR A 260 16.42 -17.34 -0.55
CA THR A 260 16.25 -18.80 -0.62
C THR A 260 16.46 -19.36 -2.03
N SER A 261 17.35 -20.35 -2.13
CA SER A 261 17.62 -21.08 -3.38
C SER A 261 16.51 -22.07 -3.78
N GLN A 262 15.52 -22.29 -2.92
CA GLN A 262 14.43 -23.26 -3.15
C GLN A 262 13.24 -22.67 -3.89
N ILE A 263 13.20 -21.34 -4.05
CA ILE A 263 12.16 -20.63 -4.78
C ILE A 263 12.73 -20.12 -6.10
N SER A 264 11.94 -20.18 -7.17
CA SER A 264 12.34 -19.69 -8.49
C SER A 264 12.44 -18.17 -8.52
N CYS A 265 13.59 -17.64 -8.93
CA CYS A 265 13.84 -16.22 -9.17
C CYS A 265 13.37 -15.74 -10.55
N ALA A 266 12.61 -16.53 -11.30
CA ALA A 266 12.25 -16.20 -12.68
C ALA A 266 11.61 -14.80 -12.81
N GLY A 267 10.76 -14.40 -11.89
CA GLY A 267 10.09 -13.09 -11.91
C GLY A 267 11.02 -11.90 -11.75
N TYR A 268 12.28 -12.12 -11.33
CA TYR A 268 13.27 -11.04 -11.16
C TYR A 268 13.99 -10.68 -12.46
N LEU A 269 14.05 -11.59 -13.45
CA LEU A 269 14.85 -11.38 -14.66
C LEU A 269 14.51 -10.07 -15.40
N PRO A 270 13.24 -9.67 -15.62
CA PRO A 270 12.96 -8.39 -16.26
C PRO A 270 13.41 -7.17 -15.44
N SER A 271 13.39 -7.24 -14.09
CA SER A 271 13.95 -6.18 -13.25
C SER A 271 15.48 -6.15 -13.31
N TYR A 272 16.16 -7.29 -13.35
CA TYR A 272 17.61 -7.33 -13.57
C TYR A 272 18.00 -6.66 -14.90
N ALA A 273 17.24 -6.95 -15.96
CA ALA A 273 17.44 -6.34 -17.27
C ALA A 273 17.17 -4.82 -17.25
N ALA A 274 16.13 -4.35 -16.53
CA ALA A 274 15.87 -2.93 -16.37
C ALA A 274 17.01 -2.21 -15.65
N VAL A 275 17.54 -2.79 -14.58
CA VAL A 275 18.69 -2.26 -13.86
C VAL A 275 19.95 -2.28 -14.73
N GLY A 276 20.21 -3.36 -15.45
CA GLY A 276 21.32 -3.44 -16.43
C GLY A 276 21.20 -2.36 -17.52
N PHE A 277 20.00 -2.10 -18.01
CA PHE A 277 19.70 -1.02 -18.94
C PHE A 277 20.01 0.36 -18.33
N SER A 278 19.62 0.58 -17.08
CA SER A 278 19.83 1.85 -16.38
C SER A 278 21.32 2.19 -16.19
N PHE A 279 22.19 1.17 -16.14
CA PHE A 279 23.64 1.31 -16.08
C PHE A 279 24.32 1.17 -17.46
N ALA A 280 23.56 1.10 -18.56
CA ALA A 280 24.07 0.91 -19.93
C ALA A 280 24.94 -0.36 -20.09
N LEU A 281 24.60 -1.45 -19.42
CA LEU A 281 25.33 -2.72 -19.44
C LEU A 281 24.74 -3.73 -20.42
N VAL A 282 23.55 -3.46 -20.98
CA VAL A 282 22.87 -4.33 -21.94
C VAL A 282 23.53 -4.23 -23.31
N ALA A 283 23.84 -5.36 -23.94
CA ALA A 283 24.54 -5.42 -25.21
C ALA A 283 23.90 -6.44 -26.18
N PRO A 284 23.46 -6.03 -27.40
CA PRO A 284 23.49 -4.67 -27.93
C PRO A 284 22.49 -3.76 -27.19
N PRO A 285 22.74 -2.44 -27.12
CA PRO A 285 21.84 -1.51 -26.48
C PRO A 285 20.44 -1.56 -27.12
N PRO A 286 19.36 -1.78 -26.35
CA PRO A 286 17.99 -1.75 -26.88
C PRO A 286 17.57 -0.33 -27.27
N ALA A 287 16.63 -0.22 -28.22
CA ALA A 287 16.14 1.06 -28.70
C ALA A 287 15.37 1.84 -27.62
N ASP A 288 14.58 1.14 -26.82
CA ASP A 288 13.82 1.70 -25.71
C ASP A 288 13.57 0.62 -24.64
N LEU A 289 13.35 1.08 -23.39
CA LEU A 289 13.13 0.20 -22.25
C LEU A 289 11.83 -0.60 -22.38
N ALA A 290 10.75 0.00 -22.87
CA ALA A 290 9.44 -0.65 -22.88
C ALA A 290 9.42 -1.88 -23.81
N SER A 291 9.92 -1.74 -25.03
CA SER A 291 10.07 -2.85 -26.00
C SER A 291 11.03 -3.91 -25.48
N PHE A 292 12.13 -3.50 -24.85
CA PHE A 292 13.09 -4.43 -24.24
C PHE A 292 12.46 -5.26 -23.14
N LEU A 293 11.70 -4.64 -22.23
CA LEU A 293 11.05 -5.35 -21.15
C LEU A 293 9.91 -6.27 -21.63
N LEU A 294 9.27 -6.00 -22.78
CA LEU A 294 8.37 -6.98 -23.41
C LEU A 294 9.13 -8.24 -23.84
N GLN A 295 10.31 -8.09 -24.47
CA GLN A 295 11.17 -9.22 -24.84
C GLN A 295 11.63 -10.00 -23.59
N MET A 296 11.98 -9.29 -22.51
CA MET A 296 12.41 -9.93 -21.26
C MET A 296 11.28 -10.71 -20.56
N ARG A 297 10.03 -10.23 -20.62
CA ARG A 297 8.87 -11.00 -20.15
C ARG A 297 8.66 -12.28 -20.96
N ASP A 298 8.78 -12.19 -22.29
CA ASP A 298 8.70 -13.35 -23.17
C ASP A 298 9.82 -14.36 -22.88
N LEU A 299 11.07 -13.91 -22.85
CA LEU A 299 12.23 -14.74 -22.49
C LEU A 299 12.04 -15.41 -21.12
N THR A 300 11.53 -14.66 -20.13
CA THR A 300 11.25 -15.18 -18.79
C THR A 300 10.24 -16.32 -18.85
N SER A 301 9.13 -16.13 -19.53
CA SER A 301 8.03 -17.10 -19.54
C SER A 301 8.30 -18.33 -20.41
N THR A 302 8.94 -18.12 -21.56
CA THR A 302 9.12 -19.19 -22.58
C THR A 302 10.40 -20.01 -22.39
N ARG A 303 11.46 -19.43 -21.80
CA ARG A 303 12.78 -20.07 -21.71
C ARG A 303 13.36 -20.11 -20.30
N TYR A 304 13.45 -18.96 -19.62
CA TYR A 304 14.19 -18.89 -18.35
C TYR A 304 13.47 -19.61 -17.21
N ALA A 305 12.17 -19.40 -17.01
CA ALA A 305 11.41 -20.06 -15.94
C ALA A 305 11.34 -21.59 -16.11
N PRO A 306 11.09 -22.15 -17.33
CA PRO A 306 11.19 -23.59 -17.55
C PRO A 306 12.61 -24.14 -17.26
N ALA A 307 13.66 -23.41 -17.69
CA ALA A 307 15.04 -23.83 -17.45
C ALA A 307 15.40 -23.83 -15.96
N ILE A 308 14.99 -22.81 -15.18
CA ILE A 308 15.17 -22.82 -13.70
C ILE A 308 14.57 -24.06 -13.08
N THR A 309 13.36 -24.44 -13.49
CA THR A 309 12.69 -25.64 -12.94
C THR A 309 13.54 -26.91 -13.13
N THR A 310 14.14 -27.10 -14.30
CA THR A 310 15.01 -28.25 -14.55
C THR A 310 16.36 -28.15 -13.84
N VAL A 311 16.92 -26.95 -13.73
CA VAL A 311 18.18 -26.71 -13.01
C VAL A 311 18.01 -26.98 -11.51
N MET A 312 16.91 -26.54 -10.92
CA MET A 312 16.59 -26.83 -9.50
C MET A 312 16.40 -28.34 -9.24
N GLN A 313 16.11 -29.13 -10.27
CA GLN A 313 16.04 -30.59 -10.21
C GLN A 313 17.39 -31.27 -10.49
N GLY A 314 18.48 -30.49 -10.61
CA GLY A 314 19.85 -31.00 -10.79
C GLY A 314 20.35 -31.05 -12.23
N SER A 315 19.62 -30.52 -13.22
CA SER A 315 20.09 -30.40 -14.59
C SER A 315 21.10 -29.26 -14.75
N ALA A 316 21.98 -29.32 -15.72
CA ALA A 316 22.81 -28.18 -16.09
C ALA A 316 21.96 -27.11 -16.80
N PRO A 317 22.32 -25.81 -16.68
CA PRO A 317 21.70 -24.77 -17.47
C PRO A 317 21.84 -25.03 -18.99
N PRO A 318 20.82 -24.69 -19.82
CA PRO A 318 20.94 -24.71 -21.26
C PRO A 318 22.14 -23.83 -21.71
N ALA A 319 23.04 -24.37 -22.56
CA ALA A 319 24.34 -23.77 -22.85
C ALA A 319 24.24 -22.36 -23.48
N ASP A 320 23.15 -22.06 -24.16
CA ASP A 320 22.89 -20.79 -24.85
C ASP A 320 22.26 -19.70 -23.97
N LEU A 321 21.70 -20.06 -22.79
CA LEU A 321 21.06 -19.08 -21.88
C LEU A 321 22.06 -18.23 -21.10
N PRO A 322 23.12 -18.75 -20.46
CA PRO A 322 24.06 -17.91 -19.72
C PRO A 322 24.68 -16.76 -20.53
N PRO A 323 25.13 -16.93 -21.80
CA PRO A 323 25.61 -15.82 -22.63
C PRO A 323 24.50 -14.81 -22.97
N LEU A 324 23.27 -15.27 -23.24
CA LEU A 324 22.12 -14.41 -23.52
C LEU A 324 21.74 -13.57 -22.29
N LEU A 325 21.61 -14.21 -21.14
CA LEU A 325 21.30 -13.52 -19.88
C LEU A 325 22.40 -12.51 -19.49
N ALA A 326 23.66 -12.82 -19.79
CA ALA A 326 24.76 -11.87 -19.57
C ALA A 326 24.61 -10.63 -20.45
N ALA A 327 24.28 -10.81 -21.73
CA ALA A 327 24.05 -9.71 -22.66
C ALA A 327 22.85 -8.82 -22.23
N ASP A 328 21.79 -9.44 -21.72
CA ASP A 328 20.55 -8.75 -21.38
C ASP A 328 20.57 -8.11 -19.97
N THR A 329 21.49 -8.49 -19.09
CA THR A 329 21.49 -8.02 -17.68
C THR A 329 22.79 -7.33 -17.25
N GLY A 330 23.88 -7.53 -17.98
CA GLY A 330 25.22 -7.05 -17.60
C GLY A 330 25.94 -7.96 -16.59
N ILE A 331 25.32 -9.00 -16.07
CA ILE A 331 25.96 -9.99 -15.18
C ILE A 331 26.81 -10.96 -16.02
N ALA A 332 28.02 -11.26 -15.55
CA ALA A 332 28.93 -12.16 -16.26
C ALA A 332 28.31 -13.55 -16.54
N ALA A 333 28.49 -14.07 -17.74
CA ALA A 333 27.99 -15.40 -18.16
C ALA A 333 28.48 -16.54 -17.24
N SER A 334 29.70 -16.43 -16.71
CA SER A 334 30.25 -17.40 -15.75
C SER A 334 29.45 -17.45 -14.44
N LEU A 335 28.91 -16.31 -14.00
CA LEU A 335 28.03 -16.28 -12.81
C LEU A 335 26.68 -16.96 -13.12
N TRP A 336 26.10 -16.69 -14.30
CA TRP A 336 24.87 -17.34 -14.74
C TRP A 336 25.03 -18.88 -14.90
N GLN A 337 26.24 -19.36 -15.21
CA GLN A 337 26.50 -20.80 -15.28
C GLN A 337 26.47 -21.49 -13.92
N VAL A 338 26.92 -20.82 -12.85
CA VAL A 338 27.00 -21.42 -11.49
C VAL A 338 25.85 -21.02 -10.59
N GLN A 339 25.20 -19.89 -10.86
CA GLN A 339 24.06 -19.35 -10.12
C GLN A 339 22.89 -19.06 -11.07
N PHE A 340 22.40 -20.13 -11.75
CA PHE A 340 21.38 -19.95 -12.79
C PHE A 340 20.05 -19.44 -12.24
N ASN A 341 19.62 -19.89 -11.06
CA ASN A 341 18.53 -19.30 -10.29
C ASN A 341 19.10 -18.11 -9.48
N LEU A 342 19.39 -17.01 -10.14
CA LEU A 342 20.15 -15.89 -9.59
C LEU A 342 19.34 -15.14 -8.53
N ASP A 343 19.85 -15.18 -7.30
CA ASP A 343 19.28 -14.45 -6.16
C ASP A 343 19.51 -12.93 -6.33
N PRO A 344 18.55 -12.06 -5.95
CA PRO A 344 18.70 -10.61 -6.09
C PRO A 344 19.87 -10.01 -5.28
N ASP A 345 20.26 -10.57 -4.13
CA ASP A 345 21.41 -10.07 -3.39
C ASP A 345 22.74 -10.43 -4.06
N ILE A 346 22.80 -11.58 -4.74
CA ILE A 346 23.92 -11.94 -5.59
C ILE A 346 23.98 -11.01 -6.81
N PHE A 347 22.84 -10.74 -7.47
CA PHE A 347 22.76 -9.78 -8.57
C PHE A 347 23.30 -8.40 -8.16
N ARG A 348 22.79 -7.84 -7.07
CA ARG A 348 23.14 -6.51 -6.56
C ARG A 348 24.63 -6.35 -6.24
N SER A 349 25.25 -7.41 -5.73
CA SER A 349 26.65 -7.42 -5.31
C SER A 349 27.64 -7.66 -6.47
N ASN A 350 27.16 -8.13 -7.63
CA ASN A 350 28.01 -8.53 -8.76
C ASN A 350 27.78 -7.72 -10.04
N LEU A 351 26.79 -6.83 -10.09
CA LEU A 351 26.50 -6.05 -11.30
C LEU A 351 27.59 -5.02 -11.59
N LEU A 352 28.06 -4.32 -10.56
CA LEU A 352 29.06 -3.27 -10.68
C LEU A 352 30.32 -3.60 -9.85
N PRO A 353 31.56 -3.36 -10.37
CA PRO A 353 32.77 -3.63 -9.62
C PRO A 353 32.84 -2.81 -8.31
N ASN A 354 33.14 -3.47 -7.17
CA ASN A 354 33.31 -2.85 -5.86
C ASN A 354 32.14 -1.92 -5.42
N THR A 355 30.94 -2.20 -5.92
CA THR A 355 29.76 -1.33 -5.71
C THR A 355 28.55 -2.20 -5.37
N LEU A 356 27.76 -1.76 -4.38
CA LEU A 356 26.48 -2.38 -4.04
C LEU A 356 25.35 -1.62 -4.71
N VAL A 357 24.49 -2.33 -5.42
CA VAL A 357 23.27 -1.81 -6.04
C VAL A 357 22.13 -1.82 -5.03
N GLY A 358 21.25 -0.83 -5.07
CA GLY A 358 20.07 -0.72 -4.20
C GLY A 358 19.08 -1.86 -4.38
N ARG A 359 18.46 -2.29 -3.27
CA ARG A 359 17.42 -3.32 -3.30
C ARG A 359 16.06 -2.72 -3.62
N TYR A 360 15.74 -1.59 -2.98
CA TYR A 360 14.48 -0.89 -3.22
C TYR A 360 14.50 -0.05 -4.50
N ASP A 361 15.68 0.40 -4.95
CA ASP A 361 15.83 1.03 -6.27
C ASP A 361 17.17 0.64 -6.87
N GLY A 362 17.11 -0.27 -7.85
CA GLY A 362 18.28 -0.81 -8.52
C GLY A 362 19.09 0.22 -9.33
N ARG A 363 18.57 1.42 -9.56
CA ARG A 363 19.29 2.53 -10.21
C ARG A 363 20.23 3.27 -9.26
N MET A 364 20.04 3.07 -7.95
CA MET A 364 20.89 3.65 -6.90
C MET A 364 22.00 2.69 -6.56
N ALA A 365 23.21 3.19 -6.44
CA ALA A 365 24.38 2.36 -6.13
C ALA A 365 25.37 3.16 -5.30
N ALA A 366 26.16 2.44 -4.48
CA ALA A 366 27.18 3.06 -3.66
C ALA A 366 28.43 2.16 -3.56
N PRO A 367 29.64 2.73 -3.50
CA PRO A 367 30.86 1.95 -3.30
C PRO A 367 30.78 1.10 -2.02
N LEU A 368 31.27 -0.14 -2.07
CA LEU A 368 31.42 -0.98 -0.90
C LEU A 368 32.28 -0.25 0.16
N GLY A 369 31.86 -0.30 1.41
CA GLY A 369 32.53 0.42 2.52
C GLY A 369 32.12 1.89 2.66
N SER A 370 31.33 2.47 1.75
CA SER A 370 30.74 3.80 1.95
C SER A 370 29.62 3.77 3.00
N ALA A 371 29.30 4.91 3.60
CA ALA A 371 28.21 5.03 4.57
C ALA A 371 26.86 4.56 4.00
N LEU A 372 26.58 4.81 2.71
CA LEU A 372 25.35 4.39 2.06
C LEU A 372 25.25 2.86 1.89
N ALA A 373 26.39 2.16 1.75
CA ALA A 373 26.39 0.70 1.56
C ALA A 373 26.44 -0.08 2.89
N GLN A 374 26.78 0.57 4.02
CA GLN A 374 27.00 -0.09 5.32
C GLN A 374 25.77 -0.82 5.85
N GLU A 375 24.58 -0.28 5.62
CA GLU A 375 23.31 -0.89 6.05
C GLU A 375 22.78 -1.96 5.03
N GLY A 376 23.59 -2.30 4.03
CA GLY A 376 23.26 -3.34 3.04
C GLY A 376 22.31 -2.91 1.92
N ASP A 377 21.79 -1.69 1.92
CA ASP A 377 20.96 -1.14 0.86
C ASP A 377 21.12 0.37 0.69
N PRO A 378 21.87 0.81 -0.33
CA PRO A 378 22.09 2.24 -0.59
C PRO A 378 20.80 3.04 -0.79
N SER A 379 19.79 2.45 -1.40
CA SER A 379 18.52 3.13 -1.69
C SER A 379 17.72 3.41 -0.42
N SER A 380 17.67 2.46 0.52
CA SER A 380 17.03 2.63 1.83
C SER A 380 17.82 3.57 2.73
N THR A 381 19.13 3.35 2.84
CA THR A 381 20.01 4.16 3.71
C THR A 381 19.94 5.64 3.36
N PHE A 382 19.87 5.98 2.07
CA PHE A 382 19.82 7.36 1.58
C PHE A 382 18.60 8.14 2.11
N ILE A 383 17.44 7.50 2.25
CA ILE A 383 16.18 8.18 2.58
C ILE A 383 15.79 8.09 4.06
N THR A 384 16.15 7.01 4.76
CA THR A 384 15.58 6.63 6.07
C THR A 384 15.69 7.74 7.12
N ALA A 385 16.87 8.32 7.32
CA ALA A 385 17.08 9.34 8.34
C ALA A 385 16.26 10.61 8.09
N SER A 386 16.09 11.01 6.81
CA SER A 386 15.30 12.18 6.45
C SER A 386 13.80 11.96 6.69
N PHE A 387 13.27 10.78 6.37
CA PHE A 387 11.88 10.45 6.67
C PHE A 387 11.61 10.39 8.17
N ALA A 388 12.51 9.79 8.95
CA ALA A 388 12.40 9.72 10.40
C ALA A 388 12.42 11.11 11.06
N SER A 389 13.26 12.02 10.57
CA SER A 389 13.32 13.40 11.05
C SER A 389 12.09 14.20 10.65
N ALA A 390 11.68 14.06 9.39
CA ALA A 390 10.58 14.84 8.82
C ALA A 390 9.24 14.51 9.46
N ILE A 391 8.94 13.23 9.73
CA ILE A 391 7.65 12.86 10.34
C ILE A 391 7.50 13.47 11.74
N ASN A 392 8.55 13.42 12.58
CA ASN A 392 8.50 14.01 13.90
C ASN A 392 8.33 15.54 13.87
N SER A 393 8.97 16.22 12.91
CA SER A 393 8.80 17.65 12.67
C SER A 393 7.40 17.98 12.19
N HIS A 394 6.89 17.23 11.20
CA HIS A 394 5.58 17.42 10.60
C HIS A 394 4.44 17.23 11.62
N LEU A 395 4.48 16.18 12.43
CA LEU A 395 3.51 15.93 13.48
C LEU A 395 3.43 17.11 14.46
N ARG A 396 4.59 17.61 14.90
CA ARG A 396 4.65 18.68 15.89
C ARG A 396 4.29 20.06 15.32
N ASN A 397 4.89 20.42 14.19
CA ASN A 397 4.86 21.79 13.69
C ASN A 397 3.67 22.07 12.78
N ASP A 398 3.28 21.08 11.95
CA ASP A 398 2.23 21.26 10.95
C ASP A 398 0.89 20.67 11.41
N LEU A 399 0.92 19.55 12.16
CA LEU A 399 -0.27 18.86 12.62
C LEU A 399 -0.59 19.12 14.10
N HIS A 400 0.23 19.87 14.82
CA HIS A 400 0.08 20.25 16.22
C HIS A 400 -0.13 19.06 17.18
N TYR A 401 0.36 17.88 16.78
CA TYR A 401 0.37 16.68 17.61
C TYR A 401 1.74 16.52 18.26
N THR A 402 1.77 16.49 19.60
CA THR A 402 3.00 16.35 20.38
C THR A 402 2.95 15.10 21.25
N THR A 403 4.10 14.41 21.34
CA THR A 403 4.30 13.24 22.20
C THR A 403 5.75 13.19 22.66
N SER A 404 5.99 12.52 23.79
CA SER A 404 7.35 12.21 24.26
C SER A 404 7.92 10.94 23.62
N SER A 405 7.10 10.14 22.93
CA SER A 405 7.53 8.91 22.28
C SER A 405 8.21 9.18 20.93
N SER A 406 9.17 8.35 20.58
CA SER A 406 9.80 8.38 19.26
C SER A 406 8.91 7.67 18.25
N TYR A 407 8.69 8.29 17.09
CA TYR A 407 8.00 7.64 15.98
C TYR A 407 8.89 6.56 15.35
N VAL A 408 8.49 5.29 15.46
CA VAL A 408 9.26 4.14 14.98
C VAL A 408 8.96 3.89 13.51
N VAL A 409 9.89 4.31 12.63
CA VAL A 409 9.76 4.19 11.16
C VAL A 409 9.77 2.72 10.72
N LEU A 410 10.68 1.92 11.29
CA LEU A 410 10.82 0.49 11.02
C LEU A 410 11.13 -0.24 12.32
N SER A 411 10.30 -1.20 12.67
CA SER A 411 10.50 -2.06 13.85
C SER A 411 11.14 -3.39 13.44
N ASN A 412 11.55 -4.16 14.45
CA ASN A 412 12.09 -5.51 14.24
C ASN A 412 11.01 -6.60 14.12
N ALA A 413 9.76 -6.23 13.89
CA ALA A 413 8.62 -7.17 13.83
C ALA A 413 8.84 -8.31 12.84
N ILE A 414 9.50 -8.05 11.71
CA ILE A 414 9.80 -9.04 10.67
C ILE A 414 10.55 -10.27 11.22
N ASN A 415 11.40 -10.10 12.24
CA ASN A 415 12.20 -11.18 12.83
C ASN A 415 11.36 -12.16 13.65
N SER A 416 10.14 -11.78 14.03
CA SER A 416 9.21 -12.59 14.84
C SER A 416 7.83 -12.68 14.21
N TRP A 417 7.75 -12.34 12.92
CA TRP A 417 6.48 -12.34 12.19
C TRP A 417 6.02 -13.76 11.88
N ASP A 418 4.78 -14.06 12.17
CA ASP A 418 4.13 -15.30 11.75
C ASP A 418 3.69 -15.17 10.29
N PHE A 419 4.49 -15.73 9.38
CA PHE A 419 4.18 -15.74 7.94
C PHE A 419 3.19 -16.85 7.56
N SER A 420 2.76 -17.69 8.50
CA SER A 420 1.77 -18.73 8.20
C SER A 420 0.43 -18.10 7.80
N HIS A 421 -0.19 -18.69 6.79
CA HIS A 421 -1.48 -18.26 6.27
C HIS A 421 -2.20 -19.45 5.61
N ASP A 422 -3.48 -19.62 5.88
CA ASP A 422 -4.32 -20.70 5.33
C ASP A 422 -3.66 -22.10 5.46
N GLY A 423 -3.05 -22.34 6.63
CA GLY A 423 -2.37 -23.63 6.94
C GLY A 423 -1.04 -23.85 6.23
N LYS A 424 -0.51 -22.84 5.50
CA LYS A 424 0.80 -22.89 4.84
C LYS A 424 1.83 -22.07 5.62
N PRO A 425 3.12 -22.42 5.57
CA PRO A 425 4.16 -21.70 6.31
C PRO A 425 4.51 -20.32 5.71
N LEU A 426 4.25 -20.12 4.42
CA LEU A 426 4.43 -18.83 3.73
C LEU A 426 3.10 -18.40 3.10
N PRO A 427 2.75 -17.12 3.14
CA PRO A 427 1.47 -16.65 2.64
C PRO A 427 1.43 -16.66 1.10
N ASP A 428 0.32 -17.15 0.60
CA ASP A 428 -0.15 -16.98 -0.76
C ASP A 428 -1.52 -16.32 -0.66
N THR A 429 -1.59 -15.01 -0.89
CA THR A 429 -2.80 -14.20 -0.69
C THR A 429 -3.57 -13.93 -1.99
N ILE A 430 -3.18 -14.58 -3.09
CA ILE A 430 -3.94 -14.54 -4.35
C ILE A 430 -5.33 -15.15 -4.19
N PRO A 431 -5.53 -16.26 -3.45
CA PRO A 431 -6.87 -16.78 -3.16
C PRO A 431 -7.77 -15.78 -2.42
N ASP A 432 -7.23 -15.02 -1.45
CA ASP A 432 -7.99 -14.00 -0.71
C ASP A 432 -8.43 -12.86 -1.61
N LEU A 433 -7.51 -12.37 -2.46
CA LEU A 433 -7.85 -11.37 -3.47
C LEU A 433 -8.93 -11.88 -4.43
N GLY A 434 -8.84 -13.15 -4.84
CA GLY A 434 -9.85 -13.83 -5.65
C GLY A 434 -11.20 -13.91 -4.94
N ALA A 435 -11.20 -14.25 -3.65
CA ALA A 435 -12.40 -14.34 -2.81
C ALA A 435 -13.07 -12.96 -2.64
N ALA A 436 -12.30 -11.90 -2.36
CA ALA A 436 -12.82 -10.54 -2.28
C ALA A 436 -13.46 -10.10 -3.61
N LEU A 437 -12.81 -10.37 -4.74
CA LEU A 437 -13.34 -10.10 -6.08
C LEU A 437 -14.59 -10.91 -6.42
N ALA A 438 -14.73 -12.13 -5.90
CA ALA A 438 -15.90 -12.97 -6.08
C ALA A 438 -17.07 -12.48 -5.22
N GLN A 439 -16.82 -12.09 -3.98
CA GLN A 439 -17.82 -11.54 -3.06
C GLN A 439 -18.37 -10.18 -3.55
N ASN A 440 -17.49 -9.33 -4.08
CA ASN A 440 -17.83 -8.01 -4.56
C ASN A 440 -17.52 -7.89 -6.07
N THR A 441 -18.56 -8.06 -6.89
CA THR A 441 -18.43 -7.98 -8.35
C THR A 441 -18.11 -6.57 -8.88
N MET A 442 -18.23 -5.54 -8.03
CA MET A 442 -17.89 -4.14 -8.36
C MET A 442 -16.46 -3.77 -7.95
N LEU A 443 -15.82 -4.55 -7.10
CA LEU A 443 -14.46 -4.31 -6.65
C LEU A 443 -13.48 -4.30 -7.83
N ARG A 444 -12.61 -3.31 -7.86
CA ARG A 444 -11.55 -3.15 -8.87
C ARG A 444 -10.19 -3.08 -8.21
N VAL A 445 -9.17 -3.49 -8.93
CA VAL A 445 -7.78 -3.54 -8.46
C VAL A 445 -6.89 -2.79 -9.43
N LEU A 446 -6.01 -1.94 -8.91
CA LEU A 446 -4.88 -1.34 -9.62
C LEU A 446 -3.59 -1.80 -8.94
N ALA A 447 -2.77 -2.59 -9.63
CA ALA A 447 -1.42 -2.92 -9.20
C ALA A 447 -0.42 -1.99 -9.90
N MET A 448 0.49 -1.40 -9.12
CA MET A 448 1.53 -0.49 -9.58
C MET A 448 2.88 -0.96 -9.09
N SER A 449 3.90 -1.01 -9.97
CA SER A 449 5.25 -1.46 -9.61
C SER A 449 6.32 -0.68 -10.37
N GLY A 450 7.54 -0.67 -9.84
CA GLY A 450 8.71 -0.11 -10.49
C GLY A 450 9.47 -1.17 -11.30
N TYR A 451 10.00 -0.78 -12.45
CA TYR A 451 10.82 -1.67 -13.27
C TYR A 451 12.14 -2.05 -12.58
N ASP A 452 12.68 -1.13 -11.77
CA ASP A 452 13.99 -1.26 -11.13
C ASP A 452 13.87 -1.75 -9.65
N ASP A 453 12.71 -2.28 -9.27
CA ASP A 453 12.45 -2.87 -7.96
C ASP A 453 13.07 -4.27 -7.87
N LEU A 454 14.02 -4.45 -6.94
CA LEU A 454 14.68 -5.73 -6.64
C LEU A 454 14.21 -6.35 -5.31
N ALA A 455 13.23 -5.72 -4.64
CA ALA A 455 12.58 -6.25 -3.45
C ALA A 455 11.33 -7.06 -3.81
N THR A 456 10.46 -6.49 -4.65
CA THR A 456 9.20 -7.09 -5.11
C THR A 456 9.04 -6.81 -6.62
N PRO A 457 9.74 -7.59 -7.48
CA PRO A 457 9.89 -7.26 -8.87
C PRO A 457 8.55 -7.25 -9.62
N PHE A 458 8.37 -6.28 -10.50
CA PHE A 458 7.11 -6.03 -11.20
C PHE A 458 6.58 -7.25 -11.97
N ASN A 459 7.47 -8.02 -12.58
CA ASN A 459 7.05 -9.19 -13.38
C ASN A 459 6.57 -10.33 -12.48
N GLN A 460 7.06 -10.46 -11.25
CA GLN A 460 6.49 -11.41 -10.30
C GLN A 460 5.05 -11.01 -9.92
N THR A 461 4.80 -9.73 -9.67
CA THR A 461 3.43 -9.22 -9.46
C THR A 461 2.50 -9.53 -10.64
N GLU A 462 2.98 -9.34 -11.89
CA GLU A 462 2.22 -9.69 -13.10
C GLU A 462 1.88 -11.19 -13.15
N ARG A 463 2.84 -12.04 -12.83
CA ARG A 463 2.70 -13.50 -12.83
C ARG A 463 1.74 -13.99 -11.74
N ASP A 464 1.83 -13.42 -10.54
CA ASP A 464 0.95 -13.77 -9.42
C ASP A 464 -0.50 -13.37 -9.74
N LEU A 465 -0.73 -12.16 -10.23
CA LEU A 465 -2.07 -11.69 -10.62
C LEU A 465 -2.65 -12.47 -11.80
N ALA A 466 -1.82 -12.97 -12.72
CA ALA A 466 -2.27 -13.80 -13.86
C ALA A 466 -2.92 -15.12 -13.41
N ARG A 467 -2.66 -15.59 -12.18
CA ARG A 467 -3.31 -16.77 -11.58
C ARG A 467 -4.82 -16.56 -11.37
N LEU A 468 -5.30 -15.31 -11.34
CA LEU A 468 -6.73 -14.97 -11.28
C LEU A 468 -7.41 -14.96 -12.66
N GLY A 469 -6.69 -15.39 -13.72
CA GLY A 469 -7.15 -15.40 -15.09
C GLY A 469 -7.28 -13.99 -15.70
N ALA A 470 -7.85 -13.93 -16.90
CA ALA A 470 -8.12 -12.66 -17.58
C ALA A 470 -9.29 -11.94 -16.88
N ASN A 471 -8.97 -11.04 -15.95
CA ASN A 471 -9.94 -10.28 -15.18
C ASN A 471 -9.89 -8.78 -15.52
N PRO A 472 -10.90 -8.23 -16.23
CA PRO A 472 -10.88 -6.82 -16.65
C PRO A 472 -10.98 -5.83 -15.48
N ARG A 473 -11.27 -6.30 -14.27
CA ARG A 473 -11.30 -5.50 -13.06
C ARG A 473 -9.91 -5.30 -12.42
N ILE A 474 -8.89 -6.06 -12.87
CA ILE A 474 -7.51 -5.94 -12.44
C ILE A 474 -6.73 -5.20 -13.52
N LYS A 475 -6.12 -4.08 -13.17
CA LYS A 475 -5.21 -3.33 -14.03
C LYS A 475 -3.82 -3.36 -13.44
N VAL A 476 -2.81 -3.51 -14.30
CA VAL A 476 -1.40 -3.42 -13.91
C VAL A 476 -0.76 -2.23 -14.62
N ARG A 477 0.05 -1.47 -13.90
CA ARG A 477 0.83 -0.33 -14.38
C ARG A 477 2.24 -0.41 -13.82
N ASN A 478 3.23 -0.29 -14.69
CA ASN A 478 4.62 -0.30 -14.29
C ASN A 478 5.30 0.99 -14.75
N TYR A 479 6.22 1.49 -13.93
CA TYR A 479 6.87 2.78 -14.12
C TYR A 479 8.39 2.65 -14.02
N VAL A 480 9.10 3.59 -14.59
CA VAL A 480 10.53 3.75 -14.31
C VAL A 480 10.68 4.10 -12.83
N GLY A 481 11.43 3.33 -12.08
CA GLY A 481 11.57 3.51 -10.65
C GLY A 481 11.77 2.21 -9.90
N GLY A 482 12.13 2.34 -8.63
CA GLY A 482 12.25 1.22 -7.72
C GLY A 482 10.94 0.90 -6.99
N HIS A 483 11.03 0.34 -5.80
CA HIS A 483 9.94 -0.09 -4.94
C HIS A 483 8.96 1.06 -4.61
N MET A 484 9.53 2.22 -4.25
CA MET A 484 8.82 3.46 -3.98
C MET A 484 8.83 4.34 -5.24
N THR A 485 8.16 3.90 -6.31
CA THR A 485 8.11 4.59 -7.61
C THR A 485 7.67 6.04 -7.52
N TYR A 486 6.87 6.37 -6.51
CA TYR A 486 6.40 7.74 -6.22
C TYR A 486 7.51 8.70 -5.75
N LEU A 487 8.69 8.20 -5.37
CA LEU A 487 9.85 9.05 -5.06
C LEU A 487 10.54 9.59 -6.32
N ASP A 488 10.36 8.95 -7.48
CA ASP A 488 10.86 9.46 -8.77
C ASP A 488 9.94 10.58 -9.28
N ASP A 489 10.49 11.79 -9.44
CA ASP A 489 9.74 12.98 -9.85
C ASP A 489 9.14 12.87 -11.26
N ARG A 490 9.65 11.96 -12.12
CA ARG A 490 9.09 11.69 -13.46
C ARG A 490 7.94 10.71 -13.41
N SER A 491 7.99 9.73 -12.53
CA SER A 491 7.01 8.65 -12.42
C SER A 491 5.82 9.01 -11.54
N ARG A 492 6.02 9.84 -10.49
CA ARG A 492 4.94 10.24 -9.57
C ARG A 492 3.76 10.93 -10.28
N PRO A 493 3.94 11.89 -11.22
CA PRO A 493 2.82 12.49 -11.96
C PRO A 493 2.07 11.48 -12.82
N LEU A 494 2.77 10.50 -13.43
CA LEU A 494 2.16 9.44 -14.21
C LEU A 494 1.31 8.52 -13.33
N GLN A 495 1.84 8.14 -12.17
CA GLN A 495 1.08 7.38 -11.17
C GLN A 495 -0.16 8.15 -10.69
N LYS A 496 -0.02 9.46 -10.41
CA LYS A 496 -1.16 10.31 -10.04
C LYS A 496 -2.24 10.26 -11.11
N ALA A 497 -1.88 10.39 -12.39
CA ALA A 497 -2.83 10.35 -13.50
C ALA A 497 -3.55 8.99 -13.60
N ASP A 498 -2.81 7.87 -13.49
CA ASP A 498 -3.40 6.53 -13.50
C ASP A 498 -4.30 6.28 -12.27
N LEU A 499 -3.94 6.80 -11.10
CA LEU A 499 -4.76 6.72 -9.88
C LEU A 499 -6.06 7.50 -10.03
N VAL A 500 -6.01 8.75 -10.49
CA VAL A 500 -7.20 9.56 -10.76
C VAL A 500 -8.12 8.85 -11.74
N ALA A 501 -7.60 8.36 -12.87
CA ALA A 501 -8.37 7.60 -13.84
C ALA A 501 -8.97 6.31 -13.26
N PHE A 502 -8.27 5.65 -12.33
CA PHE A 502 -8.76 4.47 -11.62
C PHE A 502 -9.91 4.83 -10.66
N TYR A 503 -9.78 5.90 -9.87
CA TYR A 503 -10.84 6.39 -8.99
C TYR A 503 -12.08 6.76 -9.80
N ASP A 504 -11.94 7.57 -10.83
CA ASP A 504 -13.06 8.05 -11.67
C ASP A 504 -13.80 6.89 -12.33
N ALA A 505 -13.08 5.97 -12.99
CA ALA A 505 -13.68 4.81 -13.63
C ALA A 505 -14.40 3.89 -12.64
N THR A 506 -13.88 3.75 -11.44
CA THR A 506 -14.44 2.89 -10.40
C THR A 506 -15.71 3.52 -9.80
N LEU A 507 -15.67 4.83 -9.54
CA LEU A 507 -16.83 5.59 -9.05
C LEU A 507 -17.96 5.67 -10.07
N ALA A 508 -17.63 5.88 -11.35
CA ALA A 508 -18.62 5.88 -12.43
C ALA A 508 -19.33 4.51 -12.55
N ALA A 509 -18.59 3.42 -12.47
CA ALA A 509 -19.17 2.08 -12.49
C ALA A 509 -20.09 1.82 -11.28
N ARG A 510 -19.70 2.28 -10.09
CA ARG A 510 -20.53 2.20 -8.87
C ARG A 510 -21.82 3.01 -9.04
N ALA A 511 -21.75 4.24 -9.53
CA ALA A 511 -22.90 5.10 -9.76
C ALA A 511 -23.88 4.49 -10.77
N ALA A 512 -23.40 3.98 -11.90
CA ALA A 512 -24.21 3.32 -12.91
C ALA A 512 -24.99 2.11 -12.35
N ARG A 513 -24.35 1.31 -11.47
CA ARG A 513 -25.03 0.17 -10.84
C ARG A 513 -26.10 0.59 -9.85
N ILE A 514 -25.85 1.63 -9.05
CA ILE A 514 -26.85 2.16 -8.11
C ILE A 514 -28.09 2.65 -8.89
N ALA A 515 -27.90 3.37 -9.98
CA ALA A 515 -28.97 3.83 -10.85
C ALA A 515 -29.78 2.65 -11.41
N ALA A 516 -29.13 1.62 -11.97
CA ALA A 516 -29.79 0.44 -12.52
C ALA A 516 -30.61 -0.36 -11.48
N ILE A 517 -30.23 -0.35 -10.20
CA ILE A 517 -31.00 -0.98 -9.11
C ILE A 517 -32.20 -0.10 -8.74
N GLY A 518 -32.08 1.23 -8.80
CA GLY A 518 -33.17 2.18 -8.55
C GLY A 518 -34.28 2.08 -9.60
N ASP A 519 -33.92 1.92 -10.86
CA ASP A 519 -34.88 1.81 -12.00
C ASP A 519 -35.60 0.45 -12.04
N SER A 520 -35.11 -0.55 -11.32
CA SER A 520 -35.70 -1.89 -11.24
C SER A 520 -36.70 -2.08 -10.08
N ARG A 521 -36.93 -1.05 -9.28
CA ARG A 521 -37.90 -1.00 -8.18
C ARG A 521 -39.09 -0.05 -8.49
#